data_76ace766208d9a842ff3f65a5e685f6c
#
_entry.id   76ace766208d9a842ff3f65a5e685f6c
#
_cell.length_a   1.000
_cell.length_b   1.000
_cell.length_c   1.000
_cell.angle_alpha   90.00
_cell.angle_beta   90.00
_cell.angle_gamma   90.00
#
_symmetry.space_group_name_H-M   'P 1'
#
loop_
_entity.id
_entity.type
_entity.pdbx_description
1 polymer ?
#
loop_
_entity_poly.entity_id
_entity_poly.type
_entity_poly.pdbx_seq_one_letter_code
_entity_poly.pdbx_strand_id
1 'polypeptide(L)'
;MNRYLQMMDFYINFHLDEEFNETVKSPIHEDFSYSSFSEGEKMRIDLALLFTWREVARVKNSVNTNLLIMDEVFDSSLDGFGTDEFLKIIRYVIKDANIFVISHKTDMRDRFESVIQFEKVKGFSRRV
;
A
#
# COMPACT_ATOMS: atom_id res chain seq x y z
N MET A 1 7.45 8.97 4.79
CA MET A 1 6.54 8.03 5.42
C MET A 1 5.30 8.71 6.00
N ASN A 2 5.41 9.60 6.97
CA ASN A 2 4.25 10.25 7.63
C ASN A 2 3.30 10.98 6.66
N ARG A 3 3.82 11.54 5.56
CA ARG A 3 2.98 12.11 4.50
C ARG A 3 2.03 11.08 3.88
N TYR A 4 2.51 9.85 3.64
CA TYR A 4 1.65 8.79 3.09
C TYR A 4 0.60 8.32 4.11
N LEU A 5 0.96 8.27 5.40
CA LEU A 5 0.02 7.95 6.47
C LEU A 5 -1.10 8.99 6.53
N GLN A 6 -0.76 10.28 6.50
CA GLN A 6 -1.75 11.37 6.45
C GLN A 6 -2.66 11.29 5.21
N MET A 7 -2.13 10.89 4.06
CA MET A 7 -2.92 10.70 2.84
C MET A 7 -3.89 9.52 2.92
N MET A 8 -3.63 8.56 3.80
CA MET A 8 -4.52 7.45 4.12
C MET A 8 -5.43 7.76 5.32
N ASP A 9 -5.56 9.04 5.68
CA ASP A 9 -6.33 9.50 6.85
C ASP A 9 -5.90 8.85 8.16
N PHE A 10 -4.58 8.62 8.30
CA PHE A 10 -3.99 7.99 9.46
C PHE A 10 -2.93 8.91 10.09
N TYR A 11 -3.32 9.60 11.14
CA TYR A 11 -2.58 10.72 11.76
C TYR A 11 -1.74 10.24 12.94
N ILE A 12 -0.68 9.48 12.64
CA ILE A 12 0.36 9.12 13.60
C ILE A 12 1.71 9.67 13.14
N ASN A 13 2.64 9.87 14.06
CA ASN A 13 4.03 10.12 13.77
C ASN A 13 4.83 8.83 13.96
N PHE A 14 5.17 8.20 12.86
CA PHE A 14 6.01 7.02 12.84
C PHE A 14 7.46 7.45 12.53
N HIS A 15 8.38 7.06 13.39
CA HIS A 15 9.79 7.29 13.23
C HIS A 15 10.54 5.96 13.28
N LEU A 16 11.47 5.78 12.34
CA LEU A 16 12.35 4.65 12.27
C LEU A 16 13.79 5.18 12.33
N ASP A 17 14.57 4.70 13.28
CA ASP A 17 15.98 5.09 13.41
C ASP A 17 16.89 4.30 12.45
N GLU A 18 18.19 4.56 12.49
CA GLU A 18 19.19 3.90 11.63
C GLU A 18 19.36 2.41 11.94
N GLU A 19 18.93 1.97 13.12
CA GLU A 19 18.97 0.59 13.61
C GLU A 19 17.63 -0.12 13.41
N PHE A 20 16.67 0.53 12.73
CA PHE A 20 15.31 0.05 12.49
C PHE A 20 14.45 -0.08 13.75
N ASN A 21 14.82 0.62 14.84
CA ASN A 21 13.92 0.72 15.98
C ASN A 21 12.79 1.69 15.67
N GLU A 22 11.59 1.26 15.98
CA GLU A 22 10.38 2.05 15.75
C GLU A 22 10.04 2.93 16.96
N THR A 23 9.62 4.15 16.69
CA THR A 23 8.97 5.01 17.67
C THR A 23 7.70 5.56 17.06
N VAL A 24 6.58 5.30 17.70
CA VAL A 24 5.26 5.77 17.26
C VAL A 24 4.73 6.76 18.27
N LYS A 25 4.41 7.97 17.80
CA LYS A 25 3.72 8.98 18.60
C LYS A 25 2.33 9.20 18.03
N SER A 26 1.34 8.92 18.84
CA SER A 26 -0.06 9.23 18.56
C SER A 26 -0.46 10.50 19.31
N PRO A 27 -1.41 11.30 18.81
CA PRO A 27 -1.98 12.43 19.55
C PRO A 27 -2.65 12.04 20.87
N ILE A 28 -2.99 10.76 21.02
CA ILE A 28 -3.81 10.24 22.13
C ILE A 28 -3.01 9.36 23.08
N HIS A 29 -1.90 8.74 22.65
CA HIS A 29 -1.13 7.78 23.44
C HIS A 29 0.38 8.01 23.28
N GLU A 30 1.11 8.03 24.40
CA GLU A 30 2.58 8.28 24.40
C GLU A 30 3.44 7.06 24.09
N ASP A 31 2.95 5.84 24.39
CA ASP A 31 3.68 4.60 24.20
C ASP A 31 2.90 3.63 23.28
N PHE A 32 3.05 3.82 21.98
CA PHE A 32 2.49 2.92 20.98
C PHE A 32 3.61 2.15 20.27
N SER A 33 3.43 0.83 20.14
CA SER A 33 4.27 -0.01 19.28
C SER A 33 3.46 -0.47 18.05
N TYR A 34 4.14 -0.89 17.01
CA TYR A 34 3.52 -1.45 15.81
C TYR A 34 2.53 -2.60 16.13
N SER A 35 2.86 -3.41 17.13
CA SER A 35 2.01 -4.52 17.58
C SER A 35 0.65 -4.10 18.15
N SER A 36 0.52 -2.85 18.58
CA SER A 36 -0.71 -2.30 19.18
C SER A 36 -1.77 -1.90 18.14
N PHE A 37 -1.41 -1.85 16.86
CA PHE A 37 -2.31 -1.46 15.78
C PHE A 37 -3.17 -2.64 15.30
N SER A 38 -4.37 -2.33 14.83
CA SER A 38 -5.23 -3.28 14.10
C SER A 38 -4.58 -3.68 12.77
N GLU A 39 -5.02 -4.78 12.18
CA GLU A 39 -4.47 -5.27 10.91
C GLU A 39 -4.63 -4.24 9.77
N GLY A 40 -5.75 -3.50 9.73
CA GLY A 40 -5.94 -2.44 8.75
C GLY A 40 -5.01 -1.25 8.95
N GLU A 41 -4.71 -0.88 10.19
CA GLU A 41 -3.74 0.17 10.52
C GLU A 41 -2.30 -0.26 10.21
N LYS A 42 -1.94 -1.51 10.54
CA LYS A 42 -0.65 -2.09 10.17
C LYS A 42 -0.45 -2.06 8.66
N MET A 43 -1.47 -2.44 7.89
CA MET A 43 -1.41 -2.39 6.43
C MET A 43 -1.15 -0.97 5.91
N ARG A 44 -1.75 0.05 6.50
CA ARG A 44 -1.46 1.46 6.13
C ARG A 44 -0.02 1.85 6.43
N ILE A 45 0.53 1.40 7.56
CA ILE A 45 1.93 1.60 7.94
C ILE A 45 2.86 0.92 6.92
N ASP A 46 2.60 -0.34 6.59
CA ASP A 46 3.39 -1.13 5.65
C ASP A 46 3.40 -0.52 4.25
N LEU A 47 2.24 -0.05 3.78
CA LEU A 47 2.12 0.65 2.50
C LEU A 47 2.85 2.00 2.50
N ALA A 48 2.73 2.78 3.58
CA ALA A 48 3.47 4.03 3.71
C ALA A 48 4.98 3.79 3.73
N LEU A 49 5.43 2.71 4.35
CA LEU A 49 6.83 2.29 4.36
C LEU A 49 7.29 1.89 2.95
N LEU A 50 6.52 1.07 2.24
CA LEU A 50 6.80 0.65 0.86
C LEU A 50 7.01 1.87 -0.07
N PHE A 51 6.10 2.84 -0.03
CA PHE A 51 6.22 4.05 -0.85
C PHE A 51 7.41 4.92 -0.43
N THR A 52 7.71 4.98 0.85
CA THR A 52 8.88 5.70 1.36
C THR A 52 10.17 5.06 0.87
N TRP A 53 10.29 3.74 0.93
CA TRP A 53 11.44 3.00 0.41
C TRP A 53 11.63 3.20 -1.10
N ARG A 54 10.54 3.18 -1.85
CA ARG A 54 10.57 3.47 -3.28
C ARG A 54 11.16 4.85 -3.57
N GLU A 55 10.72 5.88 -2.82
CA GLU A 55 11.27 7.26 -2.96
C GLU A 55 12.75 7.33 -2.56
N VAL A 56 13.14 6.69 -1.48
CA VAL A 56 14.55 6.63 -1.04
C VAL A 56 15.43 5.94 -2.10
N ALA A 57 14.97 4.83 -2.65
CA ALA A 57 15.69 4.12 -3.70
C ALA A 57 15.86 4.98 -4.95
N ARG A 58 14.82 5.71 -5.35
CA ARG A 58 14.87 6.64 -6.49
C ARG A 58 15.90 7.74 -6.28
N VAL A 59 15.95 8.34 -5.09
CA VAL A 59 16.88 9.43 -4.78
C VAL A 59 18.32 8.93 -4.65
N LYS A 60 18.53 7.80 -3.97
CA LYS A 60 19.90 7.30 -3.69
C LYS A 60 20.55 6.59 -4.88
N ASN A 61 19.79 5.82 -5.62
CA ASN A 61 20.35 4.90 -6.61
C ASN A 61 20.18 5.38 -8.05
N SER A 62 19.52 6.52 -8.27
CA SER A 62 19.13 7.02 -9.61
C SER A 62 18.35 5.96 -10.43
N VAL A 63 17.89 4.90 -9.79
CA VAL A 63 17.10 3.84 -10.42
C VAL A 63 15.63 4.25 -10.32
N ASN A 64 15.11 4.69 -11.44
CA ASN A 64 13.70 5.00 -11.56
C ASN A 64 12.97 3.78 -12.10
N THR A 65 12.52 2.91 -11.20
CA THR A 65 11.67 1.78 -11.58
C THR A 65 10.26 2.30 -11.84
N ASN A 66 9.84 2.21 -13.10
CA ASN A 66 8.51 2.64 -13.53
C ASN A 66 7.46 1.52 -13.45
N LEU A 67 7.73 0.48 -12.70
CA LEU A 67 6.87 -0.68 -12.51
C LEU A 67 6.62 -0.90 -11.01
N LEU A 68 5.35 -1.08 -10.65
CA LEU A 68 4.93 -1.48 -9.32
C LEU A 68 3.89 -2.61 -9.44
N ILE A 69 4.18 -3.75 -8.85
CA ILE A 69 3.29 -4.90 -8.82
C ILE A 69 2.85 -5.11 -7.37
N MET A 70 1.56 -5.16 -7.17
CA MET A 70 0.93 -5.40 -5.87
C MET A 70 0.11 -6.67 -5.94
N ASP A 71 0.56 -7.68 -5.23
CA ASP A 71 -0.07 -9.00 -5.25
C ASP A 71 -0.87 -9.21 -3.96
N GLU A 72 -2.18 -9.37 -4.11
CA GLU A 72 -3.16 -9.64 -3.04
C GLU A 72 -3.18 -8.61 -1.88
N VAL A 73 -2.57 -7.43 -2.07
CA VAL A 73 -2.47 -6.39 -1.03
C VAL A 73 -3.84 -5.94 -0.52
N PHE A 74 -4.85 -5.98 -1.38
CA PHE A 74 -6.22 -5.56 -1.05
C PHE A 74 -7.10 -6.68 -0.50
N ASP A 75 -6.65 -7.92 -0.53
CA ASP A 75 -7.53 -9.06 -0.34
C ASP A 75 -7.80 -9.35 1.14
N SER A 76 -6.92 -8.98 2.05
CA SER A 76 -6.99 -9.42 3.44
C SER A 76 -7.36 -8.36 4.47
N SER A 77 -6.76 -7.17 4.44
CA SER A 77 -6.72 -6.30 5.63
C SER A 77 -7.29 -4.90 5.42
N LEU A 78 -7.52 -4.49 4.16
CA LEU A 78 -8.11 -3.19 3.88
C LEU A 78 -9.64 -3.32 3.75
N ASP A 79 -10.34 -2.52 4.55
CA ASP A 79 -11.76 -2.26 4.36
C ASP A 79 -12.01 -1.39 3.11
N GLY A 80 -13.27 -1.15 2.76
CA GLY A 80 -13.62 -0.33 1.60
C GLY A 80 -13.03 1.06 1.65
N PHE A 81 -13.01 1.69 2.83
CA PHE A 81 -12.44 3.03 3.04
C PHE A 81 -10.91 3.02 2.87
N GLY A 82 -10.21 2.09 3.52
CA GLY A 82 -8.75 1.95 3.37
C GLY A 82 -8.33 1.67 1.94
N THR A 83 -9.12 0.89 1.20
CA THR A 83 -8.91 0.63 -0.22
C THR A 83 -9.03 1.92 -1.05
N ASP A 84 -10.04 2.75 -0.80
CA ASP A 84 -10.26 4.01 -1.52
C ASP A 84 -9.12 5.00 -1.27
N GLU A 85 -8.69 5.17 -0.03
CA GLU A 85 -7.57 6.05 0.32
C GLU A 85 -6.27 5.58 -0.33
N PHE A 86 -6.02 4.29 -0.36
CA PHE A 86 -4.85 3.73 -1.03
C PHE A 86 -4.88 3.93 -2.55
N LEU A 87 -6.03 3.73 -3.20
CA LEU A 87 -6.18 4.00 -4.63
C LEU A 87 -5.95 5.47 -4.98
N LYS A 88 -6.29 6.40 -4.09
CA LYS A 88 -5.93 7.82 -4.24
C LYS A 88 -4.41 8.02 -4.28
N ILE A 89 -3.67 7.37 -3.41
CA ILE A 89 -2.20 7.45 -3.42
C ILE A 89 -1.65 6.93 -4.75
N ILE A 90 -2.09 5.78 -5.19
CA ILE A 90 -1.69 5.20 -6.48
C ILE A 90 -1.93 6.19 -7.62
N ARG A 91 -3.12 6.76 -7.70
CA ARG A 91 -3.53 7.63 -8.82
C ARG A 91 -2.87 9.00 -8.81
N TYR A 92 -2.69 9.59 -7.63
CA TYR A 92 -2.29 11.00 -7.51
C TYR A 92 -0.83 11.21 -7.11
N VAL A 93 -0.21 10.24 -6.47
CA VAL A 93 1.16 10.37 -5.97
C VAL A 93 2.15 9.61 -6.82
N ILE A 94 1.80 8.41 -7.27
CA ILE A 94 2.68 7.55 -8.07
C ILE A 94 2.32 7.72 -9.54
N LYS A 95 2.61 8.89 -10.08
CA LYS A 95 2.27 9.23 -11.48
C LYS A 95 3.26 8.69 -12.52
N ASP A 96 4.43 8.25 -12.08
CA ASP A 96 5.55 7.87 -12.92
C ASP A 96 5.76 6.36 -13.03
N ALA A 97 4.80 5.56 -12.57
CA ALA A 97 4.90 4.11 -12.61
C ALA A 97 3.67 3.45 -13.26
N ASN A 98 3.94 2.35 -13.99
CA ASN A 98 2.90 1.41 -14.38
C ASN A 98 2.57 0.51 -13.18
N ILE A 99 1.33 0.50 -12.78
CA ILE A 99 0.89 -0.19 -11.58
C ILE A 99 0.00 -1.37 -11.96
N PHE A 100 0.38 -2.55 -11.51
CA PHE A 100 -0.38 -3.78 -11.64
C PHE A 100 -0.85 -4.21 -10.26
N VAL A 101 -2.14 -4.43 -10.14
CA VAL A 101 -2.78 -4.94 -8.92
C VAL A 101 -3.36 -6.32 -9.24
N ILE A 102 -2.93 -7.32 -8.47
CA ILE A 102 -3.47 -8.67 -8.53
C ILE A 102 -4.40 -8.83 -7.33
N SER A 103 -5.63 -9.23 -7.58
CA SER A 103 -6.65 -9.38 -6.54
C SER A 103 -7.68 -10.43 -6.91
N HIS A 104 -8.19 -11.14 -5.90
CA HIS A 104 -9.32 -12.06 -6.03
C HIS A 104 -10.67 -11.38 -5.78
N LYS A 105 -10.66 -10.12 -5.32
CA LYS A 105 -11.87 -9.35 -5.04
C LYS A 105 -12.54 -8.88 -6.33
N THR A 106 -13.79 -9.25 -6.52
CA THR A 106 -14.57 -8.88 -7.70
C THR A 106 -14.97 -7.41 -7.73
N ASP A 107 -15.12 -6.77 -6.56
CA ASP A 107 -15.46 -5.37 -6.41
C ASP A 107 -14.30 -4.40 -6.74
N MET A 108 -13.09 -4.93 -6.88
CA MET A 108 -11.93 -4.17 -7.35
C MET A 108 -11.98 -3.86 -8.85
N ARG A 109 -12.74 -4.62 -9.62
CA ARG A 109 -12.79 -4.57 -11.08
C ARG A 109 -13.11 -3.18 -11.62
N ASP A 110 -14.14 -2.57 -11.09
CA ASP A 110 -14.68 -1.29 -11.57
C ASP A 110 -13.82 -0.08 -11.13
N ARG A 111 -12.76 -0.34 -10.37
CA ARG A 111 -11.85 0.68 -9.85
C ARG A 111 -10.64 0.93 -10.75
N PHE A 112 -10.43 0.11 -11.78
CA PHE A 112 -9.28 0.18 -12.69
C PHE A 112 -9.74 0.38 -14.14
N GLU A 113 -8.95 1.16 -14.90
CA GLU A 113 -9.22 1.45 -16.31
C GLU A 113 -9.03 0.23 -17.21
N SER A 114 -8.12 -0.66 -16.85
CA SER A 114 -7.82 -1.88 -17.59
C SER A 114 -7.84 -3.08 -16.65
N VAL A 115 -8.58 -4.11 -17.04
CA VAL A 115 -8.71 -5.33 -16.26
C VAL A 115 -8.39 -6.54 -17.13
N ILE A 116 -7.52 -7.41 -16.63
CA ILE A 116 -7.24 -8.72 -17.22
C ILE A 116 -7.80 -9.77 -16.25
N GLN A 117 -8.75 -10.55 -16.71
CA GLN A 117 -9.34 -11.59 -15.88
C GLN A 117 -8.84 -12.96 -16.32
N PHE A 118 -8.56 -13.79 -15.31
CA PHE A 118 -8.26 -15.21 -15.51
C PHE A 118 -9.29 -16.07 -14.79
N GLU A 119 -9.67 -17.16 -15.41
CA GLU A 119 -10.50 -18.19 -14.78
C GLU A 119 -9.82 -19.56 -14.86
N LYS A 120 -10.14 -20.43 -13.91
CA LYS A 120 -9.65 -21.81 -13.90
C LYS A 120 -10.72 -22.74 -14.47
N VAL A 121 -10.43 -23.35 -15.59
CA VAL A 121 -11.34 -24.30 -16.26
C VAL A 121 -10.65 -25.65 -16.41
N LYS A 122 -11.22 -26.70 -15.81
CA LYS A 122 -10.65 -28.06 -15.84
C LYS A 122 -9.18 -28.13 -15.43
N GLY A 123 -8.78 -27.32 -14.43
CA GLY A 123 -7.42 -27.32 -13.93
C GLY A 123 -6.44 -26.38 -14.65
N PHE A 124 -6.83 -25.75 -15.74
CA PHE A 124 -6.02 -24.83 -16.52
C PHE A 124 -6.52 -23.39 -16.36
N SER A 125 -5.57 -22.44 -16.22
CA SER A 125 -5.90 -21.02 -16.20
C SER A 125 -6.01 -20.51 -17.63
N ARG A 126 -7.08 -19.76 -17.91
CA ARG A 126 -7.26 -19.08 -19.19
C ARG A 126 -7.67 -17.63 -18.97
N ARG A 127 -7.28 -16.76 -19.90
CA ARG A 127 -7.78 -15.38 -19.94
C ARG A 127 -9.22 -15.37 -20.43
N VAL A 128 -10.06 -14.56 -19.78
CA VAL A 128 -11.48 -14.35 -20.14
C VAL A 128 -11.62 -13.04 -20.88
#